data_00d0a4b93580dd1fdcc3f0ea40800ed8
#
_entry.id   00d0a4b93580dd1fdcc3f0ea40800ed8
#
_cell.length_a   1.000
_cell.length_b   1.000
_cell.length_c   1.000
_cell.angle_alpha   90.00
_cell.angle_beta   90.00
_cell.angle_gamma   90.00
#
_symmetry.space_group_name_H-M   'P 1'
#
loop_
_entity.id
_entity.type
_entity.pdbx_description
1 polymer ?
#
loop_
_entity_poly.entity_id
_entity_poly.type
_entity_poly.pdbx_seq_one_letter_code
_entity_poly.pdbx_strand_id
1 'polypeptide(L)'
;MRVYLMRHAKTVGNALNRYIGRTDSPLCEEGIASAKAAGGDSTLTNVIVTPLMRTQQTARILFPNAEQRIVSGLSEMDFGDFENRSADDMANDSAYRAWVDGGCMGRCPNGESIASFTERILASFWQCVRAAENAGE
;
A
#
# COMPACT_ATOMS: atom_id res chain seq x y z
N MET A 1 -13.66 19.42 -5.80
CA MET A 1 -12.58 18.43 -5.90
C MET A 1 -13.13 17.01 -5.90
N ARG A 2 -12.56 16.09 -6.68
CA ARG A 2 -12.83 14.64 -6.61
C ARG A 2 -11.55 13.92 -6.24
N VAL A 3 -11.63 12.97 -5.33
CA VAL A 3 -10.49 12.14 -4.92
C VAL A 3 -10.75 10.70 -5.35
N TYR A 4 -9.82 10.12 -6.09
CA TYR A 4 -9.86 8.72 -6.48
C TYR A 4 -8.86 7.93 -5.64
N LEU A 5 -9.32 6.86 -5.01
CA LEU A 5 -8.49 5.92 -4.29
C LEU A 5 -8.34 4.66 -5.14
N MET A 6 -7.11 4.25 -5.37
CA MET A 6 -6.79 3.09 -6.19
C MET A 6 -5.82 2.16 -5.45
N ARG A 7 -6.11 0.87 -5.49
CA ARG A 7 -5.18 -0.14 -4.99
C ARG A 7 -4.11 -0.42 -6.06
N HIS A 8 -2.86 -0.60 -5.64
CA HIS A 8 -1.78 -1.05 -6.52
C HIS A 8 -2.07 -2.44 -7.12
N ALA A 9 -1.46 -2.75 -8.25
CA ALA A 9 -1.56 -4.04 -8.90
C ALA A 9 -0.84 -5.14 -8.09
N LYS A 10 -1.08 -6.40 -8.45
CA LYS A 10 -0.56 -7.58 -7.75
C LYS A 10 0.95 -7.62 -7.71
N THR A 11 1.52 -7.85 -6.54
CA THR A 11 2.97 -7.97 -6.34
C THR A 11 3.41 -9.43 -6.27
N VAL A 12 4.73 -9.65 -6.34
CA VAL A 12 5.34 -10.97 -6.11
C VAL A 12 4.96 -11.51 -4.73
N GLY A 13 5.00 -10.67 -3.69
CA GLY A 13 4.60 -11.05 -2.34
C GLY A 13 3.12 -11.41 -2.23
N ASN A 14 2.23 -10.69 -2.94
CA ASN A 14 0.81 -11.05 -3.00
C ASN A 14 0.59 -12.40 -3.67
N ALA A 15 1.34 -12.70 -4.73
CA ALA A 15 1.27 -14.00 -5.41
C ALA A 15 1.69 -15.17 -4.50
N LEU A 16 2.53 -14.90 -3.51
CA LEU A 16 2.99 -15.87 -2.51
C LEU A 16 2.17 -15.84 -1.21
N ASN A 17 1.05 -15.12 -1.16
CA ASN A 17 0.19 -14.95 0.01
C ASN A 17 0.94 -14.46 1.26
N ARG A 18 1.94 -13.59 1.09
CA ARG A 18 2.74 -13.02 2.18
C ARG A 18 2.16 -11.71 2.68
N TYR A 19 2.38 -11.43 3.96
CA TYR A 19 2.13 -10.10 4.53
C TYR A 19 3.16 -9.11 3.98
N ILE A 20 2.69 -8.19 3.16
CA ILE A 20 3.53 -7.21 2.46
C ILE A 20 3.05 -5.81 2.84
N GLY A 21 3.67 -5.25 3.86
CA GLY A 21 3.45 -3.87 4.30
C GLY A 21 4.62 -2.97 3.88
N ARG A 22 5.65 -2.92 4.70
CA ARG A 22 6.87 -2.14 4.45
C ARG A 22 7.85 -2.84 3.51
N THR A 23 7.73 -4.14 3.35
CA THR A 23 8.53 -4.88 2.37
C THR A 23 8.32 -4.31 0.98
N ASP A 24 9.39 -3.96 0.30
CA ASP A 24 9.33 -3.36 -1.04
C ASP A 24 9.25 -4.44 -2.13
N SER A 25 8.05 -5.03 -2.26
CA SER A 25 7.76 -6.06 -3.24
C SER A 25 7.32 -5.44 -4.57
N PRO A 26 8.01 -5.73 -5.69
CA PRO A 26 7.63 -5.23 -7.00
C PRO A 26 6.35 -5.91 -7.51
N LEU A 27 5.75 -5.35 -8.57
CA LEU A 27 4.67 -6.01 -9.29
C LEU A 27 5.15 -7.32 -9.91
N CYS A 28 4.31 -8.34 -9.87
CA CYS A 28 4.53 -9.56 -10.65
C CYS A 28 4.04 -9.39 -12.09
N GLU A 29 4.40 -10.33 -12.98
CA GLU A 29 4.00 -10.29 -14.39
C GLU A 29 2.47 -10.21 -14.57
N GLU A 30 1.73 -10.98 -13.79
CA GLU A 30 0.25 -10.95 -13.77
C GLU A 30 -0.27 -9.57 -13.36
N GLY A 31 0.33 -8.95 -12.34
CA GLY A 31 -0.02 -7.61 -11.87
C GLY A 31 0.24 -6.54 -12.94
N ILE A 32 1.36 -6.62 -13.63
CA ILE A 32 1.70 -5.72 -14.74
C ILE A 32 0.71 -5.90 -15.90
N ALA A 33 0.40 -7.14 -16.28
CA ALA A 33 -0.55 -7.44 -17.33
C ALA A 33 -1.95 -6.93 -16.98
N SER A 34 -2.42 -7.17 -15.75
CA SER A 34 -3.72 -6.68 -15.28
C SER A 34 -3.81 -5.15 -15.27
N ALA A 35 -2.76 -4.46 -14.81
CA ALA A 35 -2.73 -3.00 -14.83
C ALA A 35 -2.80 -2.44 -16.26
N LYS A 36 -2.05 -3.03 -17.19
CA LYS A 36 -2.12 -2.65 -18.61
C LYS A 36 -3.50 -2.89 -19.23
N ALA A 37 -4.11 -4.03 -18.91
CA ALA A 37 -5.44 -4.40 -19.41
C ALA A 37 -6.56 -3.52 -18.83
N ALA A 38 -6.42 -3.05 -17.62
CA ALA A 38 -7.39 -2.14 -16.99
C ALA A 38 -7.48 -0.80 -17.72
N GLY A 39 -6.44 -0.43 -18.45
CA GLY A 39 -6.33 0.88 -19.08
C GLY A 39 -6.08 1.97 -18.03
N GLY A 40 -5.51 3.06 -18.46
CA GLY A 40 -5.18 4.18 -17.59
C GLY A 40 -5.80 5.47 -18.08
N ASP A 41 -5.46 6.55 -17.41
CA ASP A 41 -5.83 7.91 -17.78
C ASP A 41 -4.56 8.73 -18.04
N SER A 42 -4.26 8.95 -19.32
CA SER A 42 -3.11 9.75 -19.75
C SER A 42 -3.32 11.27 -19.61
N THR A 43 -4.53 11.68 -19.22
CA THR A 43 -4.85 13.10 -19.01
C THR A 43 -4.56 13.56 -17.57
N LEU A 44 -4.41 12.64 -16.64
CA LEU A 44 -4.01 12.97 -15.28
C LEU A 44 -2.57 13.47 -15.25
N THR A 45 -2.36 14.57 -14.58
CA THR A 45 -1.05 15.24 -14.46
C THR A 45 -0.36 15.04 -13.12
N ASN A 46 -1.12 14.65 -12.08
CA ASN A 46 -0.61 14.47 -10.74
C ASN A 46 -1.18 13.18 -10.13
N VAL A 47 -0.33 12.40 -9.47
CA VAL A 47 -0.73 11.23 -8.71
C VAL A 47 0.07 11.12 -7.41
N ILE A 48 -0.60 10.78 -6.32
CA ILE A 48 0.06 10.54 -5.04
C ILE A 48 0.39 9.05 -4.95
N VAL A 49 1.62 8.74 -4.62
CA VAL A 49 2.14 7.38 -4.45
C VAL A 49 2.89 7.28 -3.10
N THR A 50 3.21 6.06 -2.71
CA THR A 50 4.09 5.81 -1.56
C THR A 50 5.53 5.58 -2.01
N PRO A 51 6.53 5.54 -1.10
CA PRO A 51 7.90 5.19 -1.46
C PRO A 51 8.05 3.77 -2.03
N LEU A 52 7.02 2.92 -1.91
CA LEU A 52 7.06 1.52 -2.30
C LEU A 52 6.91 1.33 -3.81
N MET A 53 7.77 0.49 -4.39
CA MET A 53 7.83 0.23 -5.83
C MET A 53 6.47 -0.12 -6.43
N ARG A 54 5.67 -0.94 -5.77
CA ARG A 54 4.36 -1.38 -6.27
C ARG A 54 3.42 -0.24 -6.60
N THR A 55 3.39 0.82 -5.78
CA THR A 55 2.53 1.99 -6.03
C THR A 55 3.05 2.82 -7.19
N GLN A 56 4.36 3.04 -7.25
CA GLN A 56 5.01 3.80 -8.30
C GLN A 56 4.94 3.09 -9.66
N GLN A 57 5.15 1.77 -9.68
CA GLN A 57 5.02 0.96 -10.90
C GLN A 57 3.59 0.95 -11.42
N THR A 58 2.60 0.79 -10.53
CA THR A 58 1.18 0.86 -10.91
C THR A 58 0.85 2.23 -11.50
N ALA A 59 1.28 3.31 -10.85
CA ALA A 59 1.04 4.67 -11.32
C ALA A 59 1.67 4.93 -12.69
N ARG A 60 2.90 4.46 -12.94
CA ARG A 60 3.55 4.60 -14.27
C ARG A 60 2.79 3.89 -15.38
N ILE A 61 2.15 2.76 -15.09
CA ILE A 61 1.37 2.00 -16.07
C ILE A 61 0.04 2.71 -16.36
N LEU A 62 -0.65 3.16 -15.31
CA LEU A 62 -2.01 3.70 -15.44
C LEU A 62 -2.03 5.21 -15.76
N PHE A 63 -1.03 5.94 -15.32
CA PHE A 63 -0.94 7.40 -15.44
C PHE A 63 0.42 7.83 -15.99
N PRO A 64 0.74 7.47 -17.25
CA PRO A 64 2.11 7.58 -17.79
C PRO A 64 2.63 9.03 -17.84
N ASN A 65 1.73 10.01 -17.91
CA ASN A 65 2.07 11.44 -17.98
C ASN A 65 2.00 12.16 -16.64
N ALA A 66 1.59 11.45 -15.57
CA ALA A 66 1.41 12.08 -14.26
C ALA A 66 2.75 12.19 -13.51
N GLU A 67 2.96 13.35 -12.90
CA GLU A 67 4.00 13.54 -11.91
C GLU A 67 3.63 12.78 -10.63
N GLN A 68 4.57 11.98 -10.12
CA GLN A 68 4.36 11.19 -8.91
C GLN A 68 4.84 11.96 -7.68
N ARG A 69 3.91 12.33 -6.79
CA ARG A 69 4.22 12.89 -5.49
C ARG A 69 4.27 11.79 -4.44
N ILE A 70 5.45 11.57 -3.85
CA ILE A 70 5.66 10.53 -2.84
C ILE A 70 5.22 11.02 -1.47
N VAL A 71 4.33 10.26 -0.83
CA VAL A 71 3.84 10.54 0.53
C VAL A 71 4.02 9.29 1.40
N SER A 72 5.08 9.28 2.20
CA SER A 72 5.45 8.13 3.05
C SER A 72 4.38 7.78 4.07
N GLY A 73 3.64 8.77 4.57
CA GLY A 73 2.57 8.56 5.53
C GLY A 73 1.37 7.77 5.00
N LEU A 74 1.25 7.59 3.68
CA LEU A 74 0.23 6.76 3.05
C LEU A 74 0.70 5.31 2.78
N SER A 75 1.89 4.93 3.24
CA SER A 75 2.38 3.55 3.09
C SER A 75 1.50 2.55 3.83
N GLU A 76 1.50 1.31 3.34
CA GLU A 76 0.81 0.18 3.96
C GLU A 76 1.21 -0.01 5.43
N MET A 77 0.42 -0.76 6.18
CA MET A 77 0.71 -1.15 7.56
C MET A 77 2.08 -1.82 7.66
N ASP A 78 2.83 -1.47 8.68
CA ASP A 78 4.05 -2.16 9.05
C ASP A 78 3.71 -3.43 9.83
N PHE A 79 3.88 -4.59 9.20
CA PHE A 79 3.63 -5.88 9.84
C PHE A 79 4.79 -6.37 10.73
N GLY A 80 5.86 -5.59 10.86
CA GLY A 80 6.99 -5.91 11.75
C GLY A 80 7.58 -7.28 11.48
N ASP A 81 7.63 -8.13 12.50
CA ASP A 81 8.20 -9.48 12.39
C ASP A 81 7.39 -10.45 11.50
N PHE A 82 6.18 -10.04 11.10
CA PHE A 82 5.34 -10.83 10.16
C PHE A 82 5.60 -10.46 8.69
N GLU A 83 6.38 -9.41 8.43
CA GLU A 83 6.71 -8.96 7.07
C GLU A 83 7.32 -10.09 6.23
N ASN A 84 6.85 -10.18 4.97
CA ASN A 84 7.33 -11.12 3.95
C ASN A 84 7.20 -12.60 4.34
N ARG A 85 6.29 -12.92 5.24
CA ARG A 85 5.94 -14.29 5.67
C ARG A 85 4.48 -14.57 5.38
N SER A 86 4.15 -15.80 5.01
CA SER A 86 2.76 -16.25 4.84
C SER A 86 2.18 -16.75 6.16
N ALA A 87 0.86 -16.95 6.21
CA ALA A 87 0.22 -17.59 7.35
C ALA A 87 0.77 -19.00 7.60
N ASP A 88 1.08 -19.75 6.52
CA ASP A 88 1.66 -21.09 6.63
C ASP A 88 3.07 -21.04 7.21
N ASP A 89 3.90 -20.07 6.81
CA ASP A 89 5.24 -19.87 7.40
C ASP A 89 5.18 -19.59 8.91
N MET A 90 4.07 -19.03 9.38
CA MET A 90 3.87 -18.61 10.77
C MET A 90 2.91 -19.51 11.56
N ALA A 91 2.53 -20.67 11.01
CA ALA A 91 1.55 -21.57 11.63
C ALA A 91 1.90 -21.97 13.07
N ASN A 92 3.20 -22.10 13.38
CA ASN A 92 3.73 -22.43 14.71
C ASN A 92 4.34 -21.22 15.46
N ASP A 93 4.20 -20.02 14.92
CA ASP A 93 4.66 -18.79 15.57
C ASP A 93 3.64 -18.33 16.61
N SER A 94 3.99 -18.38 17.89
CA SER A 94 3.07 -18.06 18.99
C SER A 94 2.60 -16.61 18.97
N ALA A 95 3.46 -15.67 18.57
CA ALA A 95 3.10 -14.26 18.47
C ALA A 95 2.10 -14.01 17.33
N TYR A 96 2.31 -14.64 16.18
CA TYR A 96 1.37 -14.59 15.07
C TYR A 96 0.01 -15.19 15.42
N ARG A 97 -0.01 -16.35 16.06
CA ARG A 97 -1.25 -17.00 16.50
C ARG A 97 -2.02 -16.13 17.50
N ALA A 98 -1.34 -15.54 18.48
CA ALA A 98 -1.96 -14.64 19.44
C ALA A 98 -2.55 -13.38 18.74
N TRP A 99 -1.86 -12.85 17.74
CA TRP A 99 -2.34 -11.71 16.94
C TRP A 99 -3.61 -12.08 16.15
N VAL A 100 -3.62 -13.25 15.49
CA VAL A 100 -4.80 -13.74 14.75
C VAL A 100 -5.96 -14.02 15.69
N ASP A 101 -5.73 -14.69 16.83
CA ASP A 101 -6.75 -15.00 17.84
C ASP A 101 -7.37 -13.71 18.43
N GLY A 102 -6.59 -12.64 18.50
CA GLY A 102 -7.06 -11.29 18.86
C GLY A 102 -7.77 -10.53 17.73
N GLY A 103 -8.12 -11.20 16.63
CA GLY A 103 -8.81 -10.59 15.49
C GLY A 103 -7.93 -9.65 14.66
N CYS A 104 -6.63 -9.83 14.71
CA CYS A 104 -5.61 -8.99 14.04
C CYS A 104 -5.62 -7.52 14.48
N MET A 105 -6.25 -7.21 15.61
CA MET A 105 -6.37 -5.82 16.10
C MET A 105 -5.17 -5.37 16.93
N GLY A 106 -4.40 -6.32 17.47
CA GLY A 106 -3.22 -6.04 18.27
C GLY A 106 -2.05 -5.48 17.45
N ARG A 107 -1.03 -5.06 18.14
CA ARG A 107 0.22 -4.61 17.50
C ARG A 107 1.02 -5.80 17.00
N CYS A 108 1.46 -5.75 15.75
CA CYS A 108 2.47 -6.69 15.24
C CYS A 108 3.79 -6.46 15.98
N PRO A 109 4.50 -7.52 16.40
CA PRO A 109 5.84 -7.37 17.01
C PRO A 109 6.75 -6.52 16.11
N ASN A 110 7.36 -5.48 16.67
CA ASN A 110 8.19 -4.50 15.95
C ASN A 110 7.49 -3.79 14.77
N GLY A 111 6.16 -3.74 14.77
CA GLY A 111 5.35 -3.13 13.72
C GLY A 111 4.23 -2.25 14.26
N GLU A 112 3.21 -2.06 13.46
CA GLU A 112 2.03 -1.25 13.79
C GLU A 112 0.86 -2.11 14.30
N SER A 113 -0.10 -1.47 14.96
CA SER A 113 -1.46 -1.97 15.15
C SER A 113 -2.37 -1.37 14.08
N ILE A 114 -3.55 -1.96 13.88
CA ILE A 114 -4.59 -1.38 13.01
C ILE A 114 -4.91 0.06 13.44
N ALA A 115 -4.99 0.33 14.75
CA ALA A 115 -5.28 1.67 15.27
C ALA A 115 -4.20 2.69 14.89
N SER A 116 -2.92 2.39 15.13
CA SER A 116 -1.82 3.30 14.79
C SER A 116 -1.66 3.48 13.27
N PHE A 117 -1.85 2.43 12.50
CA PHE A 117 -1.90 2.48 11.04
C PHE A 117 -3.00 3.41 10.54
N THR A 118 -4.23 3.24 11.03
CA THR A 118 -5.39 4.04 10.64
C THR A 118 -5.18 5.52 10.97
N GLU A 119 -4.68 5.82 12.16
CA GLU A 119 -4.38 7.20 12.56
C GLU A 119 -3.37 7.87 11.62
N ARG A 120 -2.28 7.17 11.30
CA ARG A 120 -1.26 7.66 10.38
C ARG A 120 -1.80 7.90 8.97
N ILE A 121 -2.59 6.96 8.44
CA ILE A 121 -3.19 7.07 7.12
C ILE A 121 -4.15 8.25 7.06
N LEU A 122 -5.06 8.39 8.03
CA LEU A 122 -6.02 9.48 8.04
C LEU A 122 -5.35 10.85 8.14
N ALA A 123 -4.36 10.99 9.02
CA ALA A 123 -3.60 12.24 9.14
C ALA A 123 -2.94 12.62 7.80
N SER A 124 -2.26 11.67 7.16
CA SER A 124 -1.58 11.89 5.88
C SER A 124 -2.56 12.17 4.74
N PHE A 125 -3.68 11.45 4.70
CA PHE A 125 -4.73 11.65 3.70
C PHE A 125 -5.28 13.08 3.77
N TRP A 126 -5.67 13.54 4.96
CA TRP A 126 -6.21 14.89 5.14
C TRP A 126 -5.18 15.99 4.86
N GLN A 127 -3.89 15.74 5.10
CA GLN A 127 -2.83 16.66 4.67
C GLN A 127 -2.78 16.77 3.14
N CYS A 128 -2.89 15.65 2.43
CA CYS A 128 -2.93 15.65 0.96
C CYS A 128 -4.16 16.39 0.42
N VAL A 129 -5.34 16.14 0.99
CA VAL A 129 -6.59 16.81 0.60
C VAL A 129 -6.47 18.33 0.76
N ARG A 130 -6.05 18.78 1.94
CA ARG A 130 -5.86 20.22 2.19
C ARG A 130 -4.83 20.87 1.26
N ALA A 131 -3.75 20.15 0.95
CA ALA A 131 -2.74 20.65 0.02
C ALA A 131 -3.29 20.81 -1.40
N ALA A 132 -4.10 19.84 -1.86
CA ALA A 132 -4.75 19.90 -3.17
C ALA A 132 -5.80 21.03 -3.24
N GLU A 133 -6.63 21.19 -2.21
CA GLU A 133 -7.59 22.31 -2.12
C GLU A 133 -6.90 23.66 -2.21
N ASN A 134 -5.79 23.84 -1.48
CA ASN A 134 -5.01 25.09 -1.52
C ASN A 134 -4.34 25.33 -2.87
N ALA A 135 -4.03 24.29 -3.62
CA ALA A 135 -3.47 24.37 -4.97
C ALA A 135 -4.55 24.58 -6.06
N GLY A 136 -5.84 24.47 -5.72
CA GLY A 136 -6.95 24.58 -6.66
C GLY A 136 -7.12 23.34 -7.56
N GLU A 137 -6.68 22.19 -7.10
CA GLU A 137 -6.77 20.90 -7.80
C GLU A 137 -8.17 20.24 -7.66
#